data_71322a9ea7faa532446c261b537f6b04
#
_entry.id   71322a9ea7faa532446c261b537f6b04
#
_cell.length_a   1.000
_cell.length_b   1.000
_cell.length_c   1.000
_cell.angle_alpha   90.00
_cell.angle_beta   90.00
_cell.angle_gamma   90.00
#
_symmetry.space_group_name_H-M   'P 1'
#
loop_
_entity.id
_entity.type
_entity.pdbx_description
1 polymer ?
#
loop_
_entity_poly.entity_id
_entity_poly.type
_entity_poly.pdbx_seq_one_letter_code
_entity_poly.pdbx_strand_id
1 'polypeptide(L)'
;MKKKIEIASWPRRSHYEYFRTFDCPSFSITSPVRVDALYRYAKQEGISFFILCLFVLLKALNRVPQLRQRVEEGEVWEYESVNALVPVLAADGEFTQILVEYRMELADFLEHAVPLVQAAKLAPAQANPCHRADIAVFSCLPWIRSHRWPAPTGCFGINTFPSSIGGRWRRMLPAG
;
A
#
# COMPACT_ATOMS: atom_id res chain seq x y z
N MET A 1 3.59 -2.10 17.62
CA MET A 1 2.71 -2.86 18.57
C MET A 1 1.34 -3.09 17.92
N LYS A 2 0.54 -4.06 18.43
CA LYS A 2 -0.85 -4.28 17.97
C LYS A 2 -1.76 -4.52 19.18
N LYS A 3 -3.03 -4.14 19.05
CA LYS A 3 -4.07 -4.31 20.06
C LYS A 3 -5.16 -5.23 19.51
N LYS A 4 -5.55 -6.24 20.28
CA LYS A 4 -6.66 -7.12 19.92
C LYS A 4 -8.00 -6.36 20.05
N ILE A 5 -8.86 -6.53 19.05
CA ILE A 5 -10.23 -6.04 19.09
C ILE A 5 -11.13 -7.18 19.58
N GLU A 6 -11.87 -6.93 20.65
CA GLU A 6 -12.84 -7.88 21.16
C GLU A 6 -14.07 -7.93 20.23
N ILE A 7 -14.21 -9.02 19.50
CA ILE A 7 -15.26 -9.16 18.45
C ILE A 7 -16.66 -9.11 19.07
N ALA A 8 -16.84 -9.63 20.29
CA ALA A 8 -18.16 -9.67 20.94
C ALA A 8 -18.77 -8.29 21.15
N SER A 9 -17.94 -7.28 21.43
CA SER A 9 -18.34 -5.88 21.64
C SER A 9 -18.04 -4.96 20.45
N TRP A 10 -17.50 -5.51 19.34
CA TRP A 10 -17.10 -4.68 18.21
C TRP A 10 -18.32 -4.21 17.38
N PRO A 11 -18.49 -2.90 17.13
CA PRO A 11 -19.64 -2.38 16.35
C PRO A 11 -19.75 -2.94 14.93
N ARG A 12 -18.66 -3.49 14.38
CA ARG A 12 -18.63 -4.08 13.03
C ARG A 12 -18.74 -5.60 13.02
N ARG A 13 -19.06 -6.22 14.16
CA ARG A 13 -19.16 -7.66 14.31
C ARG A 13 -20.04 -8.31 13.25
N SER A 14 -21.25 -7.81 13.03
CA SER A 14 -22.19 -8.38 12.06
C SER A 14 -21.66 -8.37 10.62
N HIS A 15 -20.99 -7.27 10.22
CA HIS A 15 -20.34 -7.17 8.91
C HIS A 15 -19.17 -8.14 8.80
N TYR A 16 -18.34 -8.22 9.84
CA TYR A 16 -17.22 -9.16 9.88
C TYR A 16 -17.70 -10.60 9.77
N GLU A 17 -18.70 -11.01 10.57
CA GLU A 17 -19.28 -12.36 10.54
C GLU A 17 -19.88 -12.70 9.18
N TYR A 18 -20.51 -11.73 8.52
CA TYR A 18 -21.06 -11.91 7.18
C TYR A 18 -19.96 -12.06 6.12
N PHE A 19 -19.02 -11.12 6.05
CA PHE A 19 -18.02 -11.13 4.99
C PHE A 19 -16.94 -12.21 5.15
N ARG A 20 -16.68 -12.69 6.37
CA ARG A 20 -15.73 -13.80 6.58
C ARG A 20 -16.18 -15.12 5.93
N THR A 21 -17.45 -15.25 5.53
CA THR A 21 -17.96 -16.43 4.84
C THR A 21 -17.68 -16.41 3.33
N PHE A 22 -17.19 -15.29 2.80
CA PHE A 22 -16.91 -15.11 1.37
C PHE A 22 -15.49 -15.59 1.06
N ASP A 23 -15.32 -16.26 -0.10
CA ASP A 23 -14.01 -16.71 -0.56
C ASP A 23 -13.05 -15.54 -0.83
N CYS A 24 -13.58 -14.40 -1.28
CA CYS A 24 -12.82 -13.18 -1.54
C CYS A 24 -13.61 -11.94 -1.10
N PRO A 25 -13.57 -11.56 0.19
CA PRO A 25 -14.29 -10.41 0.73
C PRO A 25 -13.58 -9.09 0.39
N SER A 26 -13.46 -8.78 -0.90
CA SER A 26 -12.80 -7.57 -1.37
C SER A 26 -13.77 -6.60 -2.02
N PHE A 27 -13.49 -5.31 -1.91
CA PHE A 27 -14.17 -4.27 -2.67
C PHE A 27 -13.13 -3.25 -3.17
N SER A 28 -13.51 -2.49 -4.20
CA SER A 28 -12.64 -1.48 -4.80
C SER A 28 -13.35 -0.13 -4.80
N ILE A 29 -12.60 0.92 -4.45
CA ILE A 29 -13.05 2.31 -4.56
C ILE A 29 -12.05 3.07 -5.42
N THR A 30 -12.55 3.74 -6.45
CA THR A 30 -11.76 4.67 -7.27
C THR A 30 -12.25 6.09 -7.06
N SER A 31 -11.34 6.97 -6.70
CA SER A 31 -11.67 8.38 -6.47
C SER A 31 -10.59 9.28 -7.10
N PRO A 32 -10.97 10.37 -7.79
CA PRO A 32 -10.02 11.36 -8.26
C PRO A 32 -9.48 12.17 -7.09
N VAL A 33 -8.17 12.40 -7.08
CA VAL A 33 -7.50 13.24 -6.09
C VAL A 33 -6.67 14.30 -6.80
N ARG A 34 -6.83 15.57 -6.39
CA ARG A 34 -6.03 16.67 -6.94
C ARG A 34 -4.64 16.65 -6.32
N VAL A 35 -3.63 16.54 -7.16
CA VAL A 35 -2.21 16.44 -6.74
C VAL A 35 -1.34 17.61 -7.23
N ASP A 36 -1.96 18.64 -7.82
CA ASP A 36 -1.21 19.78 -8.43
C ASP A 36 -0.29 20.48 -7.43
N ALA A 37 -0.77 20.73 -6.21
CA ALA A 37 0.03 21.37 -5.16
C ALA A 37 1.18 20.44 -4.72
N LEU A 38 0.89 19.16 -4.55
CA LEU A 38 1.88 18.15 -4.17
C LEU A 38 2.97 18.00 -5.25
N TYR A 39 2.57 18.02 -6.53
CA TYR A 39 3.50 17.94 -7.64
C TYR A 39 4.42 19.17 -7.71
N ARG A 40 3.86 20.39 -7.56
CA ARG A 40 4.65 21.62 -7.51
C ARG A 40 5.64 21.60 -6.37
N TYR A 41 5.19 21.23 -5.18
CA TYR A 41 6.05 21.11 -4.00
C TYR A 41 7.19 20.11 -4.24
N ALA A 42 6.90 18.92 -4.78
CA ALA A 42 7.92 17.93 -5.11
C ALA A 42 8.99 18.50 -6.06
N LYS A 43 8.57 19.29 -7.07
CA LYS A 43 9.49 19.92 -8.03
C LYS A 43 10.33 21.03 -7.40
N GLN A 44 9.74 21.85 -6.54
CA GLN A 44 10.43 22.94 -5.85
C GLN A 44 11.51 22.42 -4.89
N GLU A 45 11.17 21.36 -4.13
CA GLU A 45 12.08 20.78 -3.13
C GLU A 45 13.02 19.70 -3.71
N GLY A 46 12.93 19.39 -5.00
CA GLY A 46 13.74 18.33 -5.62
C GLY A 46 13.41 16.92 -5.12
N ILE A 47 12.21 16.71 -4.56
CA ILE A 47 11.76 15.44 -4.02
C ILE A 47 11.12 14.59 -5.12
N SER A 48 11.35 13.28 -5.10
CA SER A 48 10.61 12.35 -5.98
C SER A 48 9.10 12.44 -5.70
N PHE A 49 8.33 12.79 -6.74
CA PHE A 49 6.87 12.87 -6.64
C PHE A 49 6.24 11.54 -6.18
N PHE A 50 6.79 10.42 -6.64
CA PHE A 50 6.37 9.09 -6.21
C PHE A 50 6.55 8.91 -4.69
N ILE A 51 7.73 9.22 -4.15
CA ILE A 51 8.03 9.06 -2.71
C ILE A 51 7.15 10.01 -1.88
N LEU A 52 6.95 11.24 -2.37
CA LEU A 52 6.08 12.20 -1.69
C LEU A 52 4.60 11.74 -1.68
N CYS A 53 4.10 11.21 -2.79
CA CYS A 53 2.76 10.61 -2.83
C CYS A 53 2.64 9.42 -1.87
N LEU A 54 3.65 8.55 -1.83
CA LEU A 54 3.69 7.41 -0.92
C LEU A 54 3.60 7.87 0.54
N PHE A 55 4.37 8.90 0.92
CA PHE A 55 4.31 9.49 2.25
C PHE A 55 2.90 9.97 2.61
N VAL A 56 2.30 10.79 1.74
CA VAL A 56 0.98 11.38 1.99
C VAL A 56 -0.11 10.31 2.13
N LEU A 57 -0.09 9.32 1.22
CA LEU A 57 -1.07 8.23 1.24
C LEU A 57 -0.89 7.33 2.47
N LEU A 58 0.36 6.99 2.80
CA LEU A 58 0.65 6.15 3.98
C LEU A 58 0.30 6.89 5.27
N LYS A 59 0.58 8.20 5.35
CA LYS A 59 0.19 9.04 6.49
C LYS A 59 -1.34 9.15 6.62
N ALA A 60 -2.05 9.31 5.51
CA ALA A 60 -3.52 9.33 5.49
C ALA A 60 -4.12 7.98 5.94
N LEU A 61 -3.58 6.86 5.44
CA LEU A 61 -3.99 5.52 5.84
C LEU A 61 -3.82 5.31 7.35
N ASN A 62 -2.66 5.69 7.89
CA ASN A 62 -2.35 5.53 9.32
C ASN A 62 -3.20 6.41 10.24
N ARG A 63 -3.81 7.48 9.73
CA ARG A 63 -4.77 8.32 10.48
C ARG A 63 -6.15 7.68 10.66
N VAL A 64 -6.46 6.64 9.89
CA VAL A 64 -7.76 5.96 9.93
C VAL A 64 -7.60 4.62 10.65
N PRO A 65 -8.05 4.48 11.91
CA PRO A 65 -7.85 3.26 12.70
C PRO A 65 -8.35 2.00 11.98
N GLN A 66 -9.46 2.10 11.26
CA GLN A 66 -10.07 0.99 10.54
C GLN A 66 -9.18 0.46 9.39
N LEU A 67 -8.35 1.30 8.80
CA LEU A 67 -7.40 0.90 7.75
C LEU A 67 -6.14 0.25 8.33
N ARG A 68 -5.96 0.31 9.65
CA ARG A 68 -4.89 -0.38 10.38
C ARG A 68 -5.32 -1.72 10.99
N GLN A 69 -6.60 -2.08 10.81
CA GLN A 69 -7.12 -3.35 11.29
C GLN A 69 -6.78 -4.49 10.35
N ARG A 70 -6.44 -5.64 10.91
CA ARG A 70 -6.11 -6.87 10.19
C ARG A 70 -6.81 -8.05 10.83
N VAL A 71 -7.15 -9.04 10.01
CA VAL A 71 -7.66 -10.33 10.47
C VAL A 71 -6.50 -11.33 10.40
N GLU A 72 -6.16 -11.90 11.55
CA GLU A 72 -5.12 -12.91 11.67
C GLU A 72 -5.70 -14.09 12.46
N GLU A 73 -5.69 -15.27 11.87
CA GLU A 73 -6.17 -16.52 12.49
C GLU A 73 -7.60 -16.42 13.08
N GLY A 74 -8.47 -15.64 12.42
CA GLY A 74 -9.84 -15.43 12.84
C GLY A 74 -10.03 -14.37 13.94
N GLU A 75 -8.96 -13.73 14.38
CA GLU A 75 -8.97 -12.62 15.33
C GLU A 75 -8.76 -11.28 14.63
N VAL A 76 -9.30 -10.22 15.18
CA VAL A 76 -9.14 -8.85 14.65
C VAL A 76 -8.13 -8.08 15.48
N TRP A 77 -7.11 -7.55 14.82
CA TRP A 77 -6.05 -6.79 15.42
C TRP A 77 -5.99 -5.38 14.84
N GLU A 78 -5.82 -4.37 15.68
CA GLU A 78 -5.50 -3.01 15.28
C GLU A 78 -4.01 -2.76 15.50
N TYR A 79 -3.31 -2.47 14.42
CA TYR A 79 -1.89 -2.12 14.45
C TYR A 79 -1.71 -0.65 14.81
N GLU A 80 -0.64 -0.34 15.52
CA GLU A 80 -0.25 1.04 15.85
C GLU A 80 0.09 1.82 14.57
N SER A 81 0.77 1.16 13.65
CA SER A 81 1.03 1.69 12.32
C SER A 81 1.07 0.58 11.27
N VAL A 82 0.82 0.97 10.03
CA VAL A 82 0.91 0.13 8.84
C VAL A 82 2.00 0.68 7.94
N ASN A 83 2.83 -0.19 7.40
CA ASN A 83 3.95 0.11 6.53
C ASN A 83 3.57 -0.07 5.06
N ALA A 84 4.37 0.45 4.15
CA ALA A 84 4.14 0.30 2.72
C ALA A 84 4.98 -0.83 2.13
N LEU A 85 4.33 -1.73 1.37
CA LEU A 85 5.00 -2.66 0.47
C LEU A 85 4.85 -2.11 -0.95
N VAL A 86 5.97 -1.88 -1.63
CA VAL A 86 5.98 -1.14 -2.90
C VAL A 86 6.75 -1.92 -3.95
N PRO A 87 6.17 -2.23 -5.12
CA PRO A 87 6.92 -2.75 -6.25
C PRO A 87 7.74 -1.62 -6.89
N VAL A 88 9.02 -1.86 -7.10
CA VAL A 88 9.97 -0.97 -7.76
C VAL A 88 10.56 -1.70 -8.95
N LEU A 89 10.64 -1.02 -10.10
CA LEU A 89 11.29 -1.55 -11.29
C LEU A 89 12.81 -1.56 -11.04
N ALA A 90 13.40 -2.74 -11.09
CA ALA A 90 14.81 -3.01 -10.85
C ALA A 90 15.66 -2.79 -12.13
N ALA A 91 16.98 -2.90 -12.01
CA ALA A 91 17.92 -2.65 -13.11
C ALA A 91 17.77 -3.64 -14.28
N ASP A 92 17.30 -4.84 -14.02
CA ASP A 92 17.07 -5.91 -15.02
C ASP A 92 15.71 -5.81 -15.72
N GLY A 93 14.88 -4.81 -15.39
CA GLY A 93 13.55 -4.60 -15.96
C GLY A 93 12.44 -5.39 -15.27
N GLU A 94 12.76 -6.17 -14.25
CA GLU A 94 11.80 -6.91 -13.43
C GLU A 94 11.40 -6.08 -12.21
N PHE A 95 10.34 -6.52 -11.50
CA PHE A 95 9.88 -5.83 -10.29
C PHE A 95 10.42 -6.51 -9.04
N THR A 96 11.01 -5.71 -8.16
CA THR A 96 11.31 -6.09 -6.77
C THR A 96 10.37 -5.39 -5.80
N GLN A 97 10.04 -6.06 -4.69
CA GLN A 97 9.22 -5.45 -3.64
C GLN A 97 10.10 -4.94 -2.52
N ILE A 98 9.89 -3.71 -2.11
CA ILE A 98 10.56 -3.09 -0.96
C ILE A 98 9.55 -2.78 0.14
N LEU A 99 9.98 -2.93 1.38
CA LEU A 99 9.25 -2.51 2.56
C LEU A 99 9.71 -1.12 2.96
N VAL A 100 8.80 -0.15 2.94
CA VAL A 100 9.05 1.21 3.41
C VAL A 100 8.27 1.40 4.71
N GLU A 101 9.00 1.59 5.80
CA GLU A 101 8.40 1.78 7.11
C GLU A 101 7.76 3.17 7.23
N TYR A 102 6.63 3.23 7.93
CA TYR A 102 5.96 4.49 8.23
C TYR A 102 6.80 5.36 9.17
N ARG A 103 6.95 6.61 8.81
CA ARG A 103 7.49 7.68 9.66
C ARG A 103 6.50 8.83 9.68
N MET A 104 6.33 9.47 10.83
CA MET A 104 5.34 10.54 11.01
C MET A 104 5.75 11.81 10.29
N GLU A 105 7.04 12.14 10.35
CA GLU A 105 7.60 13.35 9.76
C GLU A 105 8.18 13.09 8.36
N LEU A 106 8.03 14.07 7.47
CA LEU A 106 8.46 13.94 6.08
C LEU A 106 9.97 13.76 5.97
N ALA A 107 10.76 14.49 6.76
CA ALA A 107 12.21 14.41 6.72
C ALA A 107 12.69 12.98 7.04
N ASP A 108 12.21 12.41 8.14
CA ASP A 108 12.56 11.05 8.59
C ASP A 108 12.10 9.99 7.56
N PHE A 109 10.93 10.24 6.93
CA PHE A 109 10.44 9.35 5.88
C PHE A 109 11.33 9.39 4.64
N LEU A 110 11.75 10.57 4.21
CA LEU A 110 12.63 10.73 3.05
C LEU A 110 14.00 10.11 3.28
N GLU A 111 14.59 10.34 4.47
CA GLU A 111 15.86 9.73 4.86
C GLU A 111 15.81 8.20 4.80
N HIS A 112 14.70 7.61 5.19
CA HIS A 112 14.48 6.16 5.13
C HIS A 112 14.15 5.67 3.72
N ALA A 113 13.17 6.29 3.03
CA ALA A 113 12.60 5.76 1.79
C ALA A 113 13.48 5.99 0.54
N VAL A 114 14.19 7.14 0.47
CA VAL A 114 14.99 7.48 -0.72
C VAL A 114 16.09 6.46 -0.99
N PRO A 115 16.95 6.09 -0.02
CA PRO A 115 18.01 5.11 -0.26
C PRO A 115 17.45 3.72 -0.59
N LEU A 116 16.34 3.30 0.01
CA LEU A 116 15.70 2.02 -0.29
C LEU A 116 15.23 1.94 -1.74
N VAL A 117 14.53 2.99 -2.21
CA VAL A 117 14.06 3.05 -3.61
C VAL A 117 15.23 3.12 -4.59
N GLN A 118 16.29 3.87 -4.26
CA GLN A 118 17.47 3.98 -5.11
C GLN A 118 18.21 2.63 -5.20
N ALA A 119 18.45 1.98 -4.08
CA ALA A 119 19.07 0.66 -4.04
C ALA A 119 18.29 -0.38 -4.86
N ALA A 120 16.96 -0.40 -4.71
CA ALA A 120 16.11 -1.30 -5.48
C ALA A 120 16.17 -1.07 -6.99
N LYS A 121 16.33 0.18 -7.43
CA LYS A 121 16.46 0.51 -8.87
C LYS A 121 17.83 0.13 -9.47
N LEU A 122 18.86 0.07 -8.66
CA LEU A 122 20.23 -0.20 -9.11
C LEU A 122 20.62 -1.69 -9.03
N ALA A 123 19.91 -2.46 -8.24
CA ALA A 123 20.13 -3.90 -8.09
C ALA A 123 19.23 -4.71 -9.03
N PRO A 124 19.61 -5.96 -9.37
CA PRO A 124 18.68 -6.92 -9.99
C PRO A 124 17.48 -7.20 -9.09
N ALA A 125 16.35 -7.54 -9.69
CA ALA A 125 15.15 -7.86 -8.96
C ALA A 125 15.37 -9.06 -8.02
N GLN A 126 14.85 -8.96 -6.82
CA GLN A 126 14.89 -10.03 -5.83
C GLN A 126 13.47 -10.41 -5.42
N ALA A 127 13.21 -11.72 -5.39
CA ALA A 127 12.00 -12.23 -4.76
C ALA A 127 12.11 -12.00 -3.25
N ASN A 128 11.36 -11.04 -2.75
CA ASN A 128 11.32 -10.70 -1.33
C ASN A 128 9.89 -10.86 -0.80
N PRO A 129 9.44 -12.09 -0.50
CA PRO A 129 8.11 -12.32 0.00
C PRO A 129 7.97 -11.67 1.38
N CYS A 130 7.03 -10.74 1.48
CA CYS A 130 6.71 -10.09 2.74
C CYS A 130 5.51 -10.77 3.39
N HIS A 131 5.73 -11.42 4.51
CA HIS A 131 4.70 -12.15 5.27
C HIS A 131 4.15 -11.32 6.47
N ARG A 132 4.40 -10.03 6.48
CA ARG A 132 3.92 -9.14 7.56
C ARG A 132 2.45 -8.80 7.36
N ALA A 133 1.69 -8.74 8.46
CA ALA A 133 0.30 -8.30 8.45
C ALA A 133 0.17 -6.77 8.50
N ASP A 134 1.15 -6.07 9.08
CA ASP A 134 1.18 -4.62 9.23
C ASP A 134 1.62 -3.88 7.95
N ILE A 135 1.17 -4.34 6.80
CA ILE A 135 1.48 -3.73 5.50
C ILE A 135 0.23 -3.30 4.74
N ALA A 136 0.41 -2.31 3.88
CA ALA A 136 -0.47 -1.99 2.76
C ALA A 136 0.36 -1.98 1.47
N VAL A 137 -0.15 -2.57 0.41
CA VAL A 137 0.52 -2.59 -0.89
C VAL A 137 0.18 -1.32 -1.64
N PHE A 138 1.21 -0.59 -2.07
CA PHE A 138 1.06 0.63 -2.88
C PHE A 138 1.63 0.36 -4.27
N SER A 139 0.85 0.61 -5.29
CA SER A 139 1.29 0.55 -6.68
C SER A 139 1.10 1.90 -7.36
N CYS A 140 2.07 2.30 -8.17
CA CYS A 140 2.01 3.51 -8.98
C CYS A 140 2.20 3.14 -10.45
N LEU A 141 1.22 3.48 -11.26
CA LEU A 141 1.22 3.25 -12.71
C LEU A 141 1.20 4.60 -13.44
N PRO A 142 2.35 5.32 -13.55
CA PRO A 142 2.39 6.68 -14.08
C PRO A 142 2.09 6.76 -15.57
N TRP A 143 2.19 5.65 -16.31
CA TRP A 143 1.89 5.57 -17.74
C TRP A 143 0.42 5.30 -18.06
N ILE A 144 -0.42 4.94 -17.07
CA ILE A 144 -1.85 4.79 -17.29
C ILE A 144 -2.50 6.17 -17.26
N ARG A 145 -2.95 6.62 -18.44
CA ARG A 145 -3.79 7.82 -18.54
C ARG A 145 -5.24 7.42 -18.35
N SER A 146 -5.87 7.95 -17.31
CA SER A 146 -7.32 7.93 -17.24
C SER A 146 -7.89 8.83 -18.37
N HIS A 147 -8.54 8.26 -19.37
CA HIS A 147 -9.12 9.01 -20.50
C HIS A 147 -10.19 10.04 -20.11
N ARG A 148 -10.47 10.18 -18.84
CA ARG A 148 -11.53 11.06 -18.31
C ARG A 148 -11.02 12.34 -17.67
N TRP A 149 -9.68 12.56 -17.61
CA TRP A 149 -9.12 13.74 -16.95
C TRP A 149 -7.92 14.33 -17.70
N PRO A 150 -7.92 15.64 -18.00
CA PRO A 150 -6.86 16.30 -18.82
C PRO A 150 -5.57 16.63 -18.03
N ALA A 151 -5.39 16.15 -16.80
CA ALA A 151 -4.19 16.40 -16.01
C ALA A 151 -3.21 15.21 -16.05
N PRO A 152 -1.90 15.38 -15.77
CA PRO A 152 -0.96 14.29 -15.64
C PRO A 152 -1.33 13.44 -14.43
N THR A 153 -2.09 12.38 -14.67
CA THR A 153 -2.64 11.52 -13.61
C THR A 153 -1.89 10.21 -13.58
N GLY A 154 -1.04 10.03 -12.59
CA GLY A 154 -0.61 8.70 -12.18
C GLY A 154 -1.73 8.01 -11.38
N CYS A 155 -1.99 6.73 -11.66
CA CYS A 155 -2.88 5.93 -10.83
C CYS A 155 -2.09 5.37 -9.64
N PHE A 156 -2.54 5.68 -8.43
CA PHE A 156 -2.07 5.02 -7.21
C PHE A 156 -3.15 4.03 -6.76
N GLY A 157 -2.76 2.78 -6.59
CA GLY A 157 -3.59 1.76 -5.98
C GLY A 157 -3.11 1.46 -4.56
N ILE A 158 -4.02 1.41 -3.60
CA ILE A 158 -3.76 0.90 -2.26
C ILE A 158 -4.52 -0.40 -2.12
N ASN A 159 -3.79 -1.47 -1.86
CA ASN A 159 -4.36 -2.78 -1.61
C ASN A 159 -4.05 -3.19 -0.16
N THR A 160 -5.09 -3.35 0.64
CA THR A 160 -4.97 -3.89 1.99
C THR A 160 -5.54 -5.30 2.00
N PHE A 161 -4.70 -6.30 1.73
CA PHE A 161 -5.12 -7.69 1.85
C PHE A 161 -4.88 -8.22 3.27
N PRO A 162 -5.80 -8.98 3.84
CA PRO A 162 -5.48 -9.82 4.99
C PRO A 162 -4.40 -10.82 4.56
N SER A 163 -3.37 -10.98 5.38
CA SER A 163 -2.20 -11.83 5.12
C SER A 163 -2.53 -13.33 4.94
N SER A 164 -3.77 -13.73 5.20
CA SER A 164 -4.23 -15.13 5.11
C SER A 164 -4.60 -15.62 3.70
N ILE A 165 -4.55 -14.76 2.66
CA ILE A 165 -4.93 -15.14 1.28
C ILE A 165 -3.70 -15.46 0.41
N GLY A 166 -2.57 -15.79 0.98
CA GLY A 166 -1.32 -16.11 0.26
C GLY A 166 -1.32 -17.41 -0.57
N GLY A 167 -2.45 -18.07 -0.77
CA GLY A 167 -2.48 -19.45 -1.29
C GLY A 167 -2.95 -19.67 -2.73
N ARG A 168 -3.58 -18.75 -3.45
CA ARG A 168 -4.25 -19.08 -4.73
C ARG A 168 -4.11 -18.11 -5.90
N TRP A 169 -3.08 -17.31 -6.02
CA TRP A 169 -2.89 -16.43 -7.18
C TRP A 169 -2.31 -17.10 -8.44
N ARG A 170 -2.05 -18.42 -8.43
CA ARG A 170 -1.45 -19.15 -9.58
C ARG A 170 -2.40 -19.43 -10.76
N ARG A 171 -3.66 -19.00 -10.77
CA ARG A 171 -4.62 -19.35 -11.82
C ARG A 171 -5.28 -18.21 -12.56
N MET A 172 -4.77 -17.01 -12.52
CA MET A 172 -5.38 -15.88 -13.23
C MET A 172 -4.51 -15.22 -14.30
N LEU A 173 -3.41 -15.85 -14.70
CA LEU A 173 -2.72 -15.44 -15.91
C LEU A 173 -3.14 -16.42 -17.01
N PRO A 174 -3.72 -15.96 -18.14
CA PRO A 174 -3.89 -16.82 -19.31
C PRO A 174 -2.52 -17.28 -19.77
N ALA A 175 -2.38 -18.59 -20.00
CA ALA A 175 -1.23 -19.13 -20.71
C ALA A 175 -1.19 -18.47 -22.08
N GLY A 176 -0.16 -17.66 -22.33
CA GLY A 176 0.16 -17.10 -23.63
C GLY A 176 0.88 -18.13 -24.48
#